data_de06cfd60f9d46ac63197cb5931de1fb
#
_entry.id   de06cfd60f9d46ac63197cb5931de1fb
#
_cell.length_a   1.000
_cell.length_b   1.000
_cell.length_c   1.000
_cell.angle_alpha   90.00
_cell.angle_beta   90.00
_cell.angle_gamma   90.00
#
_symmetry.space_group_name_H-M   'P 1'
#
loop_
_entity.id
_entity.type
_entity.pdbx_description
1 polymer ?
#
loop_
_entity_poly.entity_id
_entity_poly.type
_entity_poly.pdbx_seq_one_letter_code
_entity_poly.pdbx_strand_id
1 'polypeptide(L)'
;DVHGSRGLGDVYKRQRPHNVYGNARTICAIHNIAHQGVEPNTTFPNLGVPGEWYSALEYQYPEWMRAHELDEGKVVNILKGAIATSDRVLTVSEGYAYEITTPEGGKGLEGLLAARSHRLNGVANGIDLEEWNPSDDKDCAAPYSILDFSGKLECKRALQREMGLPERDDVPVLGFIGRLDWQKGPDLIRDALGAVSYTHL
;
A
#
# COMPACT_ATOMS: atom_id res chain seq x y z
N ASP A 1 8.73 5.43 6.72
CA ASP A 1 9.10 6.62 7.52
C ASP A 1 7.88 7.16 8.27
N VAL A 2 7.66 6.63 9.48
CA VAL A 2 6.57 7.08 10.38
C VAL A 2 6.80 8.52 10.87
N HIS A 3 7.99 9.04 10.74
CA HIS A 3 8.33 10.43 11.12
C HIS A 3 7.78 11.52 10.17
N GLY A 4 7.30 11.16 8.99
CA GLY A 4 6.70 12.11 8.03
C GLY A 4 5.24 12.48 8.29
N SER A 5 4.52 11.75 9.14
CA SER A 5 3.10 12.01 9.40
C SER A 5 2.82 13.17 10.39
N ARG A 6 3.86 13.75 10.99
CA ARG A 6 3.72 15.05 11.69
C ARG A 6 3.61 16.20 10.69
N GLY A 7 2.78 16.01 9.66
CA GLY A 7 2.69 16.94 8.57
C GLY A 7 1.82 18.17 8.90
N LEU A 8 1.92 19.14 8.02
CA LEU A 8 1.15 20.39 7.99
C LEU A 8 -0.36 20.19 8.28
N GLY A 9 -0.93 19.03 8.01
CA GLY A 9 -2.32 18.69 8.28
C GLY A 9 -2.71 18.81 9.75
N ASP A 10 -1.85 18.38 10.69
CA ASP A 10 -2.12 18.48 12.12
C ASP A 10 -2.06 19.94 12.59
N VAL A 11 -1.12 20.72 12.04
CA VAL A 11 -0.99 22.14 12.34
C VAL A 11 -2.24 22.90 11.89
N TYR A 12 -2.72 22.67 10.68
CA TYR A 12 -3.91 23.32 10.14
C TYR A 12 -5.17 22.99 10.93
N LYS A 13 -5.34 21.75 11.36
CA LYS A 13 -6.52 21.34 12.13
C LYS A 13 -6.55 21.94 13.53
N ARG A 14 -5.40 22.07 14.19
CA ARG A 14 -5.31 22.75 15.49
C ARG A 14 -5.65 24.23 15.39
N GLN A 15 -5.37 24.87 14.25
CA GLN A 15 -5.54 26.29 14.06
C GLN A 15 -6.92 26.68 13.55
N ARG A 16 -7.71 25.72 12.98
CA ARG A 16 -9.10 25.97 12.53
C ARG A 16 -10.03 26.55 13.61
N PRO A 17 -10.05 26.03 14.86
CA PRO A 17 -10.87 26.60 15.93
C PRO A 17 -10.54 28.07 16.22
N HIS A 18 -9.32 28.49 15.92
CA HIS A 18 -8.87 29.87 16.08
C HIS A 18 -8.98 30.71 14.81
N ASN A 19 -9.77 30.24 13.85
CA ASN A 19 -9.98 30.87 12.54
C ASN A 19 -8.69 31.06 11.69
N VAL A 20 -7.62 30.34 12.04
CA VAL A 20 -6.39 30.29 11.26
C VAL A 20 -6.52 29.12 10.26
N TYR A 21 -6.28 29.38 8.98
CA TYR A 21 -6.44 28.38 7.91
C TYR A 21 -7.83 27.73 7.83
N GLY A 22 -8.90 28.46 8.19
CA GLY A 22 -10.28 27.92 8.18
C GLY A 22 -10.72 27.29 6.86
N ASN A 23 -10.17 27.74 5.75
CA ASN A 23 -10.42 27.21 4.39
C ASN A 23 -9.51 26.06 3.97
N ALA A 24 -8.47 25.71 4.76
CA ALA A 24 -7.60 24.60 4.42
C ALA A 24 -8.37 23.26 4.45
N ARG A 25 -8.06 22.37 3.53
CA ARG A 25 -8.58 21.00 3.48
C ARG A 25 -7.42 20.03 3.70
N THR A 26 -7.71 18.95 4.42
CA THR A 26 -6.74 17.92 4.75
C THR A 26 -7.08 16.64 4.03
N ILE A 27 -6.08 16.03 3.42
CA ILE A 27 -6.19 14.74 2.72
C ILE A 27 -5.23 13.77 3.38
N CYS A 28 -5.75 12.61 3.80
CA CYS A 28 -4.93 11.49 4.25
C CYS A 28 -4.70 10.55 3.06
N ALA A 29 -3.45 10.39 2.63
CA ALA A 29 -3.09 9.45 1.58
C ALA A 29 -2.57 8.14 2.20
N ILE A 30 -3.22 7.02 1.88
CA ILE A 30 -2.89 5.68 2.37
C ILE A 30 -2.28 4.89 1.22
N HIS A 31 -0.97 4.65 1.29
CA HIS A 31 -0.29 3.78 0.32
C HIS A 31 -0.31 2.31 0.75
N ASN A 32 -0.29 2.05 2.07
CA ASN A 32 -0.38 0.72 2.65
C ASN A 32 -1.02 0.81 4.03
N ILE A 33 -2.20 0.23 4.19
CA ILE A 33 -2.98 0.23 5.46
C ILE A 33 -2.29 -0.55 6.58
N ALA A 34 -1.33 -1.42 6.28
CA ALA A 34 -0.61 -2.18 7.30
C ALA A 34 0.35 -1.31 8.13
N HIS A 35 0.71 -0.12 7.66
CA HIS A 35 1.61 0.81 8.35
C HIS A 35 0.81 1.89 9.07
N GLN A 36 0.32 1.59 10.28
CA GLN A 36 -0.66 2.41 10.99
C GLN A 36 -0.04 3.38 12.00
N GLY A 37 1.23 3.22 12.35
CA GLY A 37 1.88 4.04 13.39
C GLY A 37 1.19 3.83 14.74
N VAL A 38 1.15 2.58 15.19
CA VAL A 38 0.53 2.21 16.46
C VAL A 38 1.57 2.27 17.57
N GLU A 39 1.23 2.92 18.65
CA GLU A 39 2.10 3.17 19.79
C GLU A 39 1.35 2.94 21.12
N PRO A 40 2.05 2.59 22.21
CA PRO A 40 1.43 2.50 23.53
C PRO A 40 0.69 3.79 23.92
N ASN A 41 -0.39 3.70 24.70
CA ASN A 41 -1.15 4.86 25.19
C ASN A 41 -0.27 5.90 25.88
N THR A 42 0.75 5.45 26.58
CA THR A 42 1.70 6.30 27.29
C THR A 42 2.47 7.25 26.36
N THR A 43 2.48 6.98 25.06
CA THR A 43 3.11 7.83 24.05
C THR A 43 2.25 9.04 23.68
N PHE A 44 0.94 9.01 23.99
CA PHE A 44 0.01 10.07 23.59
C PHE A 44 0.47 11.49 23.98
N PRO A 45 0.93 11.75 25.21
CA PRO A 45 1.41 13.08 25.60
C PRO A 45 2.57 13.59 24.73
N ASN A 46 3.40 12.68 24.23
CA ASN A 46 4.55 13.01 23.37
C ASN A 46 4.17 13.41 21.95
N LEU A 47 2.93 13.11 21.52
CA LEU A 47 2.41 13.53 20.22
C LEU A 47 2.19 15.05 20.16
N GLY A 48 2.11 15.70 21.33
CA GLY A 48 1.89 17.14 21.44
C GLY A 48 0.53 17.57 20.84
N VAL A 49 -0.48 16.67 20.78
CA VAL A 49 -1.85 17.00 20.38
C VAL A 49 -2.72 17.27 21.62
N PRO A 50 -3.76 18.10 21.52
CA PRO A 50 -4.69 18.36 22.63
C PRO A 50 -5.34 17.08 23.15
N GLY A 51 -5.65 17.03 24.46
CA GLY A 51 -6.21 15.85 25.11
C GLY A 51 -7.55 15.38 24.53
N GLU A 52 -8.37 16.31 24.05
CA GLU A 52 -9.64 16.02 23.38
C GLU A 52 -9.48 15.19 22.10
N TRP A 53 -8.30 15.11 21.53
CA TRP A 53 -8.03 14.31 20.33
C TRP A 53 -7.75 12.84 20.65
N TYR A 54 -7.60 12.49 21.91
CA TYR A 54 -7.31 11.11 22.32
C TYR A 54 -8.31 10.11 21.74
N SER A 55 -9.60 10.42 21.78
CA SER A 55 -10.66 9.54 21.26
C SER A 55 -10.55 9.25 19.76
N ALA A 56 -9.97 10.18 18.99
CA ALA A 56 -9.73 9.96 17.57
C ALA A 56 -8.57 9.00 17.30
N LEU A 57 -7.60 8.93 18.21
CA LEU A 57 -6.40 8.10 18.11
C LEU A 57 -6.51 6.80 18.90
N GLU A 58 -7.32 6.77 19.99
CA GLU A 58 -7.50 5.58 20.82
C GLU A 58 -7.93 4.40 19.94
N TYR A 59 -7.21 3.29 20.06
CA TYR A 59 -7.46 2.10 19.28
C TYR A 59 -7.24 0.86 20.15
N GLN A 60 -8.08 -0.14 19.92
CA GLN A 60 -7.90 -1.45 20.54
C GLN A 60 -7.55 -2.45 19.46
N TYR A 61 -6.39 -3.05 19.58
CA TYR A 61 -5.99 -4.12 18.68
C TYR A 61 -6.96 -5.29 18.75
N PRO A 62 -7.41 -5.82 17.63
CA PRO A 62 -8.03 -7.14 17.58
C PRO A 62 -7.08 -8.18 18.19
N GLU A 63 -7.63 -9.20 18.86
CA GLU A 63 -6.82 -10.21 19.55
C GLU A 63 -5.77 -10.86 18.64
N TRP A 64 -6.13 -11.12 17.40
CA TRP A 64 -5.23 -11.73 16.41
C TRP A 64 -4.06 -10.84 15.96
N MET A 65 -4.10 -9.54 16.27
CA MET A 65 -3.00 -8.59 15.99
C MET A 65 -2.11 -8.34 17.20
N ARG A 66 -2.45 -8.89 18.39
CA ARG A 66 -1.66 -8.67 19.61
C ARG A 66 -0.37 -9.46 19.55
N ALA A 67 0.75 -8.79 19.82
CA ALA A 67 2.07 -9.42 19.84
C ALA A 67 2.31 -10.28 21.10
N HIS A 68 1.60 -10.00 22.21
CA HIS A 68 1.75 -10.66 23.51
C HIS A 68 0.41 -10.77 24.25
N GLU A 69 0.23 -11.84 25.02
CA GLU A 69 -0.94 -12.07 25.89
C GLU A 69 -1.13 -11.01 26.98
N LEU A 70 -0.08 -10.29 27.33
CA LEU A 70 -0.09 -9.22 28.35
C LEU A 70 -0.46 -7.84 27.78
N ASP A 71 -0.65 -7.73 26.49
CA ASP A 71 -1.04 -6.48 25.84
C ASP A 71 -2.56 -6.28 26.04
N GLU A 72 -2.96 -5.38 26.95
CA GLU A 72 -4.37 -5.03 27.18
C GLU A 72 -5.03 -4.42 25.93
N GLY A 73 -4.27 -4.23 24.86
CA GLY A 73 -4.77 -3.85 23.55
C GLY A 73 -5.20 -2.39 23.41
N LYS A 74 -4.98 -1.54 24.43
CA LYS A 74 -5.23 -0.11 24.33
C LYS A 74 -3.99 0.62 23.86
N VAL A 75 -4.08 1.21 22.69
CA VAL A 75 -2.97 1.89 22.01
C VAL A 75 -3.46 3.18 21.38
N VAL A 76 -2.55 3.99 20.91
CA VAL A 76 -2.85 5.10 19.99
C VAL A 76 -2.46 4.70 18.57
N ASN A 77 -3.36 4.95 17.63
CA ASN A 77 -3.17 4.64 16.23
C ASN A 77 -3.17 5.95 15.43
N ILE A 78 -2.01 6.32 14.92
CA ILE A 78 -1.80 7.59 14.22
C ILE A 78 -2.62 7.63 12.93
N LEU A 79 -2.63 6.54 12.18
CA LEU A 79 -3.40 6.46 10.94
C LEU A 79 -4.90 6.56 11.20
N LYS A 80 -5.42 5.90 12.26
CA LYS A 80 -6.82 6.07 12.69
C LYS A 80 -7.16 7.53 12.92
N GLY A 81 -6.30 8.25 13.66
CA GLY A 81 -6.48 9.67 13.91
C GLY A 81 -6.47 10.50 12.62
N ALA A 82 -5.56 10.21 11.70
CA ALA A 82 -5.49 10.87 10.40
C ALA A 82 -6.75 10.60 9.56
N ILE A 83 -7.21 9.35 9.48
CA ILE A 83 -8.44 8.99 8.77
C ILE A 83 -9.64 9.71 9.40
N ALA A 84 -9.80 9.64 10.73
CA ALA A 84 -10.95 10.20 11.45
C ALA A 84 -11.08 11.72 11.26
N THR A 85 -9.96 12.41 11.16
CA THR A 85 -9.93 13.87 11.14
C THR A 85 -9.76 14.50 9.75
N SER A 86 -9.36 13.75 8.72
CA SER A 86 -9.18 14.28 7.37
C SER A 86 -10.49 14.63 6.67
N ASP A 87 -10.45 15.62 5.79
CA ASP A 87 -11.61 15.99 4.96
C ASP A 87 -11.84 14.94 3.87
N ARG A 88 -10.75 14.34 3.34
CA ARG A 88 -10.77 13.25 2.36
C ARG A 88 -9.70 12.21 2.71
N VAL A 89 -9.95 10.98 2.28
CA VAL A 89 -8.99 9.88 2.35
C VAL A 89 -8.74 9.41 0.92
N LEU A 90 -7.49 9.29 0.54
CA LEU A 90 -7.07 8.75 -0.76
C LEU A 90 -6.29 7.46 -0.56
N THR A 91 -6.42 6.55 -1.51
CA THR A 91 -5.56 5.38 -1.59
C THR A 91 -5.15 5.08 -3.03
N VAL A 92 -4.34 4.07 -3.25
CA VAL A 92 -3.59 3.84 -4.49
C VAL A 92 -4.36 3.19 -5.64
N SER A 93 -5.62 2.80 -5.44
CA SER A 93 -6.53 2.34 -6.50
C SER A 93 -7.97 2.28 -6.00
N GLU A 94 -8.93 2.25 -6.92
CA GLU A 94 -10.35 2.04 -6.58
C GLU A 94 -10.58 0.65 -5.96
N GLY A 95 -9.92 -0.37 -6.48
CA GLY A 95 -9.97 -1.73 -5.92
C GLY A 95 -9.45 -1.75 -4.48
N TYR A 96 -8.33 -1.10 -4.22
CA TYR A 96 -7.78 -1.02 -2.87
C TYR A 96 -8.64 -0.16 -1.93
N ALA A 97 -9.28 0.89 -2.44
CA ALA A 97 -10.26 1.66 -1.66
C ALA A 97 -11.42 0.78 -1.18
N TYR A 98 -11.90 -0.14 -2.01
CA TYR A 98 -12.88 -1.14 -1.60
C TYR A 98 -12.27 -2.16 -0.61
N GLU A 99 -11.12 -2.74 -0.93
CA GLU A 99 -10.46 -3.78 -0.13
C GLU A 99 -10.24 -3.35 1.32
N ILE A 100 -9.73 -2.14 1.56
CA ILE A 100 -9.47 -1.64 2.92
C ILE A 100 -10.74 -1.35 3.74
N THR A 101 -11.93 -1.44 3.14
CA THR A 101 -13.21 -1.39 3.87
C THR A 101 -13.72 -2.78 4.27
N THR A 102 -13.02 -3.85 3.90
CA THR A 102 -13.36 -5.23 4.27
C THR A 102 -12.56 -5.70 5.50
N PRO A 103 -13.06 -6.68 6.26
CA PRO A 103 -12.35 -7.24 7.41
C PRO A 103 -10.95 -7.77 7.07
N GLU A 104 -10.80 -8.36 5.89
CA GLU A 104 -9.54 -8.95 5.42
C GLU A 104 -8.51 -7.87 5.07
N GLY A 105 -8.95 -6.80 4.39
CA GLY A 105 -8.08 -5.74 3.88
C GLY A 105 -7.87 -4.58 4.85
N GLY A 106 -8.82 -4.28 5.72
CA GLY A 106 -8.84 -3.06 6.55
C GLY A 106 -7.91 -3.08 7.76
N LYS A 107 -7.38 -4.27 8.14
CA LYS A 107 -6.43 -4.42 9.25
C LYS A 107 -6.89 -3.78 10.56
N GLY A 108 -8.20 -3.91 10.86
CA GLY A 108 -8.84 -3.36 12.05
C GLY A 108 -9.34 -1.91 11.92
N LEU A 109 -9.16 -1.27 10.76
CA LEU A 109 -9.70 0.06 10.45
C LEU A 109 -10.86 0.02 9.44
N GLU A 110 -11.29 -1.17 9.01
CA GLU A 110 -12.36 -1.38 8.04
C GLU A 110 -13.67 -0.69 8.43
N GLY A 111 -14.08 -0.77 9.68
CA GLY A 111 -15.29 -0.14 10.18
C GLY A 111 -15.25 1.39 10.07
N LEU A 112 -14.11 2.01 10.38
CA LEU A 112 -13.91 3.45 10.23
C LEU A 112 -13.89 3.86 8.76
N LEU A 113 -13.22 3.09 7.91
CA LEU A 113 -13.13 3.36 6.48
C LEU A 113 -14.48 3.16 5.79
N ALA A 114 -15.22 2.11 6.12
CA ALA A 114 -16.57 1.87 5.62
C ALA A 114 -17.53 3.00 6.01
N ALA A 115 -17.51 3.46 7.26
CA ALA A 115 -18.31 4.59 7.71
C ALA A 115 -17.97 5.91 7.00
N ARG A 116 -16.74 6.01 6.47
CA ARG A 116 -16.25 7.18 5.73
C ARG A 116 -16.10 6.94 4.23
N SER A 117 -16.69 5.88 3.68
CA SER A 117 -16.59 5.50 2.27
C SER A 117 -16.93 6.64 1.30
N HIS A 118 -17.89 7.52 1.66
CA HIS A 118 -18.24 8.71 0.89
C HIS A 118 -17.11 9.77 0.79
N ARG A 119 -16.03 9.61 1.56
CA ARG A 119 -14.83 10.46 1.56
C ARG A 119 -13.57 9.70 1.16
N LEU A 120 -13.68 8.41 0.88
CA LEU A 120 -12.60 7.54 0.45
C LEU A 120 -12.60 7.44 -1.07
N ASN A 121 -11.45 7.71 -1.68
CA ASN A 121 -11.26 7.63 -3.12
C ASN A 121 -9.99 6.85 -3.44
N GLY A 122 -10.02 6.04 -4.49
CA GLY A 122 -8.85 5.40 -5.06
C GLY A 122 -8.30 6.21 -6.23
N VAL A 123 -7.00 6.47 -6.20
CA VAL A 123 -6.28 7.14 -7.29
C VAL A 123 -5.06 6.31 -7.63
N ALA A 124 -5.00 5.77 -8.84
CA ALA A 124 -3.86 4.97 -9.26
C ALA A 124 -2.58 5.82 -9.28
N ASN A 125 -1.47 5.21 -8.85
CA ASN A 125 -0.17 5.86 -8.98
C ASN A 125 0.13 6.16 -10.45
N GLY A 126 0.81 7.27 -10.69
CA GLY A 126 1.34 7.59 -12.01
C GLY A 126 2.51 6.69 -12.37
N ILE A 127 2.79 6.63 -13.65
CA ILE A 127 3.98 6.00 -14.22
C ILE A 127 4.70 7.04 -15.10
N ASP A 128 6.02 7.05 -15.05
CA ASP A 128 6.82 7.85 -15.95
C ASP A 128 6.81 7.21 -17.35
N LEU A 129 6.16 7.90 -18.29
CA LEU A 129 5.98 7.38 -19.65
C LEU A 129 7.23 7.57 -20.53
N GLU A 130 8.20 8.36 -20.09
CA GLU A 130 9.48 8.49 -20.79
C GLU A 130 10.43 7.36 -20.35
N GLU A 131 10.50 7.12 -19.04
CA GLU A 131 11.34 6.06 -18.47
C GLU A 131 10.83 4.66 -18.80
N TRP A 132 9.52 4.44 -18.75
CA TRP A 132 8.89 3.10 -18.89
C TRP A 132 8.23 2.88 -20.25
N ASN A 133 8.79 3.47 -21.30
CA ASN A 133 8.30 3.29 -22.67
C ASN A 133 9.09 2.21 -23.42
N PRO A 134 8.56 1.00 -23.62
CA PRO A 134 9.30 -0.08 -24.25
C PRO A 134 9.60 0.16 -25.74
N SER A 135 9.01 1.19 -26.35
CA SER A 135 9.34 1.59 -27.71
C SER A 135 10.65 2.36 -27.82
N ASP A 136 11.12 2.94 -26.70
CA ASP A 136 12.31 3.81 -26.65
C ASP A 136 13.22 3.48 -25.47
N ASP A 137 12.96 2.36 -24.78
CA ASP A 137 13.71 1.89 -23.64
C ASP A 137 15.06 1.30 -24.08
N LYS A 138 16.14 1.89 -23.61
CA LYS A 138 17.52 1.48 -23.94
C LYS A 138 17.93 0.17 -23.29
N ASP A 139 17.25 -0.23 -22.24
CA ASP A 139 17.51 -1.47 -21.52
C ASP A 139 16.76 -2.67 -22.12
N CYS A 140 15.81 -2.41 -23.01
CA CYS A 140 15.16 -3.46 -23.80
C CYS A 140 16.06 -3.92 -24.97
N ALA A 141 16.23 -5.23 -25.11
CA ALA A 141 17.03 -5.82 -26.21
C ALA A 141 16.47 -5.50 -27.61
N ALA A 142 15.18 -5.27 -27.72
CA ALA A 142 14.50 -4.78 -28.90
C ALA A 142 13.28 -3.95 -28.54
N PRO A 143 12.96 -2.90 -29.29
CA PRO A 143 11.77 -2.11 -29.02
C PRO A 143 10.49 -2.90 -29.32
N TYR A 144 9.43 -2.63 -28.55
CA TYR A 144 8.09 -3.15 -28.80
C TYR A 144 7.03 -2.15 -28.33
N SER A 145 5.82 -2.32 -28.83
CA SER A 145 4.68 -1.47 -28.43
C SER A 145 3.39 -2.27 -28.42
N ILE A 146 2.27 -1.64 -28.01
CA ILE A 146 0.94 -2.25 -28.09
C ILE A 146 0.51 -2.56 -29.54
N LEU A 147 1.10 -1.89 -30.52
CA LEU A 147 0.80 -2.08 -31.94
C LEU A 147 1.77 -3.05 -32.63
N ASP A 148 2.95 -3.28 -32.03
CA ASP A 148 3.97 -4.17 -32.56
C ASP A 148 4.69 -4.92 -31.43
N PHE A 149 4.39 -6.20 -31.32
CA PHE A 149 5.00 -7.10 -30.34
C PHE A 149 6.22 -7.86 -30.86
N SER A 150 6.69 -7.60 -32.08
CA SER A 150 7.79 -8.37 -32.70
C SER A 150 9.07 -8.38 -31.86
N GLY A 151 9.39 -7.26 -31.20
CA GLY A 151 10.55 -7.14 -30.31
C GLY A 151 10.47 -7.99 -29.03
N LYS A 152 9.28 -8.41 -28.62
CA LYS A 152 9.11 -9.22 -27.38
C LYS A 152 9.86 -10.54 -27.42
N LEU A 153 9.93 -11.19 -28.58
CA LEU A 153 10.63 -12.47 -28.72
C LEU A 153 12.14 -12.28 -28.52
N GLU A 154 12.70 -11.21 -29.06
CA GLU A 154 14.12 -10.90 -28.87
C GLU A 154 14.42 -10.53 -27.43
N CYS A 155 13.57 -9.74 -26.79
CA CYS A 155 13.67 -9.46 -25.36
C CYS A 155 13.63 -10.75 -24.50
N LYS A 156 12.75 -11.71 -24.86
CA LYS A 156 12.68 -13.01 -24.18
C LYS A 156 13.99 -13.78 -24.32
N ARG A 157 14.55 -13.88 -25.52
CA ARG A 157 15.82 -14.57 -25.77
C ARG A 157 16.98 -13.90 -25.02
N ALA A 158 17.02 -12.57 -25.02
CA ALA A 158 18.02 -11.80 -24.29
C ALA A 158 17.93 -12.07 -22.79
N LEU A 159 16.73 -12.07 -22.21
CA LEU A 159 16.51 -12.40 -20.82
C LEU A 159 16.92 -13.85 -20.49
N GLN A 160 16.60 -14.80 -21.35
CA GLN A 160 17.00 -16.20 -21.17
C GLN A 160 18.54 -16.33 -21.14
N ARG A 161 19.25 -15.65 -22.07
CA ARG A 161 20.72 -15.63 -22.08
C ARG A 161 21.30 -15.02 -20.80
N GLU A 162 20.78 -13.87 -20.38
CA GLU A 162 21.25 -13.17 -19.19
C GLU A 162 21.07 -14.02 -17.92
N MET A 163 19.93 -14.72 -17.81
CA MET A 163 19.61 -15.58 -16.68
C MET A 163 20.23 -16.98 -16.78
N GLY A 164 21.01 -17.29 -17.80
CA GLY A 164 21.60 -18.62 -18.00
C GLY A 164 20.56 -19.71 -18.28
N LEU A 165 19.40 -19.34 -18.79
CA LEU A 165 18.34 -20.28 -19.18
C LEU A 165 18.54 -20.71 -20.65
N PRO A 166 18.10 -21.93 -21.03
CA PRO A 166 18.05 -22.32 -22.44
C PRO A 166 17.19 -21.35 -23.26
N GLU A 167 17.69 -20.92 -24.43
CA GLU A 167 16.90 -20.08 -25.36
C GLU A 167 15.86 -20.95 -26.05
N ARG A 168 14.62 -20.87 -25.59
CA ARG A 168 13.48 -21.64 -26.10
C ARG A 168 12.29 -20.71 -26.34
N ASP A 169 11.88 -20.55 -27.57
CA ASP A 169 10.75 -19.70 -27.97
C ASP A 169 9.41 -20.30 -27.52
N ASP A 170 9.33 -21.63 -27.53
CA ASP A 170 8.14 -22.42 -27.23
C ASP A 170 7.87 -22.57 -25.71
N VAL A 171 8.86 -22.28 -24.85
CA VAL A 171 8.72 -22.41 -23.39
C VAL A 171 8.39 -21.07 -22.77
N PRO A 172 7.32 -20.96 -21.95
CA PRO A 172 7.01 -19.74 -21.21
C PRO A 172 8.14 -19.36 -20.23
N VAL A 173 8.41 -18.06 -20.09
CA VAL A 173 9.27 -17.51 -19.06
C VAL A 173 8.41 -16.82 -18.03
N LEU A 174 8.50 -17.24 -16.77
CA LEU A 174 7.82 -16.65 -15.64
C LEU A 174 8.83 -15.82 -14.83
N GLY A 175 8.53 -14.55 -14.65
CA GLY A 175 9.35 -13.64 -13.85
C GLY A 175 8.62 -13.20 -12.58
N PHE A 176 9.34 -13.17 -11.46
CA PHE A 176 8.86 -12.57 -10.22
C PHE A 176 9.84 -11.47 -9.80
N ILE A 177 9.33 -10.26 -9.66
CA ILE A 177 10.10 -9.10 -9.20
C ILE A 177 9.40 -8.52 -7.98
N GLY A 178 10.06 -8.54 -6.82
CA GLY A 178 9.50 -8.03 -5.59
C GLY A 178 10.28 -8.45 -4.36
N ARG A 179 9.92 -7.90 -3.21
CA ARG A 179 10.45 -8.38 -1.93
C ARG A 179 9.94 -9.80 -1.67
N LEU A 180 10.82 -10.64 -1.13
CA LEU A 180 10.45 -12.01 -0.73
C LEU A 180 9.79 -11.98 0.65
N ASP A 181 8.61 -11.38 0.72
CA ASP A 181 7.77 -11.36 1.90
C ASP A 181 6.36 -11.91 1.59
N TRP A 182 5.64 -12.31 2.62
CA TRP A 182 4.31 -12.93 2.50
C TRP A 182 3.29 -12.05 1.74
N GLN A 183 3.41 -10.70 1.80
CA GLN A 183 2.52 -9.79 1.07
C GLN A 183 2.65 -9.92 -0.45
N LYS A 184 3.80 -10.38 -0.94
CA LYS A 184 4.07 -10.57 -2.37
C LYS A 184 3.79 -11.99 -2.84
N GLY A 185 3.50 -12.91 -1.93
CA GLY A 185 3.07 -14.26 -2.23
C GLY A 185 4.10 -15.17 -2.91
N PRO A 186 5.42 -15.09 -2.62
CA PRO A 186 6.38 -16.03 -3.20
C PRO A 186 6.12 -17.49 -2.77
N ASP A 187 5.50 -17.68 -1.61
CA ASP A 187 5.03 -18.97 -1.11
C ASP A 187 3.91 -19.55 -1.99
N LEU A 188 2.97 -18.72 -2.44
CA LEU A 188 1.92 -19.14 -3.36
C LEU A 188 2.48 -19.63 -4.71
N ILE A 189 3.52 -18.91 -5.22
CA ILE A 189 4.20 -19.33 -6.45
C ILE A 189 4.88 -20.68 -6.24
N ARG A 190 5.64 -20.85 -5.14
CA ARG A 190 6.31 -22.12 -4.80
C ARG A 190 5.31 -23.29 -4.73
N ASP A 191 4.19 -23.07 -4.04
CA ASP A 191 3.20 -24.13 -3.84
C ASP A 191 2.44 -24.46 -5.14
N ALA A 192 2.20 -23.46 -5.99
CA ALA A 192 1.57 -23.65 -7.30
C ALA A 192 2.49 -24.40 -8.30
N LEU A 193 3.81 -24.20 -8.25
CA LEU A 193 4.75 -24.86 -9.17
C LEU A 193 4.68 -26.39 -9.10
N GLY A 194 4.51 -26.93 -7.89
CA GLY A 194 4.32 -28.38 -7.71
C GLY A 194 3.07 -28.90 -8.40
N ALA A 195 1.95 -28.22 -8.26
CA ALA A 195 0.69 -28.62 -8.86
C ALA A 195 0.70 -28.53 -10.41
N VAL A 196 1.32 -27.50 -10.95
CA VAL A 196 1.40 -27.28 -12.42
C VAL A 196 2.34 -28.29 -13.09
N SER A 197 3.46 -28.68 -12.43
CA SER A 197 4.41 -29.64 -13.01
C SER A 197 3.82 -31.05 -13.15
N TYR A 198 2.81 -31.43 -12.34
CA TYR A 198 2.13 -32.73 -12.44
C TYR A 198 1.04 -32.78 -13.52
N THR A 199 0.57 -31.64 -14.03
CA THR A 199 -0.53 -31.57 -15.01
C THR A 199 -0.05 -31.41 -16.44
N HIS A 200 1.25 -31.15 -16.69
CA HIS A 200 1.83 -30.86 -17.99
C HIS A 200 3.05 -31.74 -18.33
N LEU A 201 3.26 -32.85 -17.65
CA LEU A 201 4.11 -33.99 -18.04
C LEU A 201 3.24 -35.14 -18.57
#